data_d3a2df596bdf7fdb62d3f67f92314b86
#
_entry.id   d3a2df596bdf7fdb62d3f67f92314b86
#
_cell.length_a   1.000
_cell.length_b   1.000
_cell.length_c   1.000
_cell.angle_alpha   90.00
_cell.angle_beta   90.00
_cell.angle_gamma   90.00
#
_symmetry.space_group_name_H-M   'P 1'
#
loop_
_entity.id
_entity.type
_entity.pdbx_description
1 polymer ?
#
loop_
_entity_poly.entity_id
_entity_poly.type
_entity_poly.pdbx_seq_one_letter_code
_entity_poly.pdbx_strand_id
1 'polypeptide(L)'
;STLSSSSAASDVYKRQLIHLARKNKRVLRLKGGDPFVFGRGGEEATALYDAGIPFRIIPGITSGIGGLAYAGIPLTHRDTNHAVTLVTGHDAIGGISTIDWASISKSAPVIVIYMAIKHLESIVNSLLSAGRKHNEPMAIVSNASLPNQFVLETSLGSCMQDSQNSKVKAPSIVVIGPVVNFRNMLNWLSEVPKPIGKVETLADFKTKQAG
;
A
#
# COMPACT_ATOMS: atom_id res chain seq x y z
N SER A 1 3.34 -13.78 29.01
CA SER A 1 2.85 -12.87 27.95
C SER A 1 3.02 -13.58 26.61
N THR A 2 1.95 -14.03 26.02
CA THR A 2 1.91 -14.60 24.67
C THR A 2 2.19 -13.47 23.68
N LEU A 3 3.36 -13.48 23.06
CA LEU A 3 3.66 -12.64 21.90
C LEU A 3 2.59 -12.92 20.82
N SER A 4 2.06 -11.88 20.19
CA SER A 4 1.14 -12.07 19.07
C SER A 4 1.86 -12.87 17.97
N SER A 5 1.11 -13.66 17.19
CA SER A 5 1.68 -14.50 16.13
C SER A 5 2.56 -13.72 15.14
N SER A 6 2.23 -12.45 14.87
CA SER A 6 3.01 -11.54 14.01
C SER A 6 4.35 -11.13 14.64
N SER A 7 4.39 -10.87 15.94
CA SER A 7 5.60 -10.55 16.68
C SER A 7 6.56 -11.74 16.75
N ALA A 8 6.02 -12.93 17.09
CA ALA A 8 6.80 -14.16 17.13
C ALA A 8 7.41 -14.52 15.76
N ALA A 9 6.66 -14.37 14.68
CA ALA A 9 7.15 -14.59 13.32
C ALA A 9 8.30 -13.64 12.96
N SER A 10 8.19 -12.36 13.32
CA SER A 10 9.27 -11.39 13.10
C SER A 10 10.56 -11.76 13.85
N ASP A 11 10.46 -12.23 15.09
CA ASP A 11 11.63 -12.63 15.86
C ASP A 11 12.30 -13.89 15.30
N VAL A 12 11.54 -14.79 14.71
CA VAL A 12 12.07 -15.95 13.98
C VAL A 12 12.86 -15.49 12.77
N TYR A 13 12.34 -14.58 11.95
CA TYR A 13 13.05 -14.05 10.77
C TYR A 13 14.34 -13.32 11.17
N LYS A 14 14.34 -12.47 12.19
CA LYS A 14 15.55 -11.80 12.68
C LYS A 14 16.63 -12.81 13.06
N ARG A 15 16.28 -13.85 13.83
CA ARG A 15 17.24 -14.92 14.21
C ARG A 15 17.77 -15.69 13.01
N GLN A 16 16.92 -16.00 12.01
CA GLN A 16 17.33 -16.69 10.80
C GLN A 16 18.30 -15.87 9.96
N LEU A 17 18.03 -14.55 9.78
CA LEU A 17 18.93 -13.65 9.06
C LEU A 17 20.31 -13.61 9.70
N ILE A 18 20.39 -13.42 11.02
CA ILE A 18 21.62 -13.38 11.78
C ILE A 18 22.37 -14.72 11.70
N HIS A 19 21.67 -15.83 11.89
CA HIS A 19 22.26 -17.17 11.83
C HIS A 19 22.87 -17.48 10.46
N LEU A 20 22.17 -17.18 9.37
CA LEU A 20 22.66 -17.43 8.02
C LEU A 20 23.83 -16.52 7.66
N ALA A 21 23.79 -15.25 8.05
CA ALA A 21 24.86 -14.30 7.82
C ALA A 21 26.16 -14.71 8.57
N ARG A 22 26.06 -15.17 9.81
CA ARG A 22 27.20 -15.70 10.59
C ARG A 22 27.84 -16.96 10.00
N LYS A 23 27.13 -17.66 9.11
CA LYS A 23 27.66 -18.76 8.29
C LYS A 23 28.28 -18.28 6.98
N ASN A 24 28.62 -17.00 6.86
CA ASN A 24 29.17 -16.37 5.65
C ASN A 24 28.29 -16.54 4.39
N LYS A 25 26.97 -16.66 4.56
CA LYS A 25 26.04 -16.75 3.43
C LYS A 25 25.58 -15.37 3.00
N ARG A 26 25.47 -15.16 1.69
CA ARG A 26 24.73 -14.00 1.14
C ARG A 26 23.24 -14.27 1.29
N VAL A 27 22.57 -13.45 2.10
CA VAL A 27 21.14 -13.64 2.42
C VAL A 27 20.33 -12.54 1.76
N LEU A 28 19.32 -12.92 0.99
CA LEU A 28 18.32 -12.01 0.45
C LEU A 28 17.02 -12.15 1.24
N ARG A 29 16.59 -11.08 1.90
CA ARG A 29 15.28 -10.98 2.55
C ARG A 29 14.29 -10.30 1.58
N LEU A 30 13.47 -11.10 0.92
CA LEU A 30 12.47 -10.59 -0.02
C LEU A 30 11.25 -10.06 0.73
N LYS A 31 10.75 -8.89 0.29
CA LYS A 31 9.59 -8.19 0.85
C LYS A 31 8.58 -7.92 -0.27
N GLY A 32 7.29 -7.83 0.06
CA GLY A 32 6.21 -7.56 -0.89
C GLY A 32 5.94 -6.07 -1.13
N GLY A 33 6.98 -5.23 -1.13
CA GLY A 33 6.90 -3.79 -1.30
C GLY A 33 8.14 -3.11 -0.74
N ASP A 34 8.05 -1.84 -0.37
CA ASP A 34 9.17 -1.16 0.29
C ASP A 34 9.38 -1.73 1.71
N PRO A 35 10.61 -2.13 2.09
CA PRO A 35 10.88 -2.72 3.40
C PRO A 35 10.67 -1.74 4.57
N PHE A 36 10.77 -0.44 4.33
CA PHE A 36 10.69 0.59 5.37
C PHE A 36 9.31 1.26 5.48
N VAL A 37 8.36 0.89 4.61
CA VAL A 37 6.97 1.39 4.67
C VAL A 37 6.06 0.28 5.17
N PHE A 38 5.74 0.29 6.46
CA PHE A 38 4.92 -0.72 7.16
C PHE A 38 5.36 -2.17 6.93
N GLY A 39 6.62 -2.37 6.52
CA GLY A 39 7.19 -3.67 6.15
C GLY A 39 8.09 -4.27 7.24
N ARG A 40 8.24 -3.64 8.40
CA ARG A 40 9.11 -4.06 9.52
C ARG A 40 10.60 -4.20 9.16
N GLY A 41 11.02 -3.65 8.02
CA GLY A 41 12.42 -3.68 7.59
C GLY A 41 13.36 -2.93 8.55
N GLY A 42 12.88 -1.88 9.20
CA GLY A 42 13.63 -1.17 10.23
C GLY A 42 14.00 -2.07 11.42
N GLU A 43 13.04 -2.86 11.93
CA GLU A 43 13.28 -3.81 13.01
C GLU A 43 14.26 -4.92 12.62
N GLU A 44 14.17 -5.42 11.37
CA GLU A 44 15.09 -6.43 10.83
C GLU A 44 16.50 -5.86 10.67
N ALA A 45 16.62 -4.63 10.16
CA ALA A 45 17.90 -3.93 9.97
C ALA A 45 18.58 -3.61 11.30
N THR A 46 17.82 -3.12 12.31
CA THR A 46 18.35 -2.86 13.65
C THR A 46 18.92 -4.13 14.28
N ALA A 47 18.22 -5.26 14.16
CA ALA A 47 18.71 -6.53 14.69
C ALA A 47 20.02 -7.00 14.01
N LEU A 48 20.20 -6.73 12.72
CA LEU A 48 21.45 -7.02 12.00
C LEU A 48 22.57 -6.09 12.45
N TYR A 49 22.28 -4.80 12.63
CA TYR A 49 23.24 -3.81 13.15
C TYR A 49 23.74 -4.20 14.51
N ASP A 50 22.86 -4.52 15.44
CA ASP A 50 23.19 -4.94 16.80
C ASP A 50 24.04 -6.23 16.82
N ALA A 51 23.87 -7.09 15.82
CA ALA A 51 24.65 -8.31 15.64
C ALA A 51 25.98 -8.09 14.90
N GLY A 52 26.33 -6.86 14.51
CA GLY A 52 27.53 -6.52 13.75
C GLY A 52 27.54 -7.05 12.31
N ILE A 53 26.37 -7.27 11.71
CA ILE A 53 26.24 -7.85 10.37
C ILE A 53 26.00 -6.71 9.36
N PRO A 54 26.86 -6.58 8.33
CA PRO A 54 26.65 -5.59 7.27
C PRO A 54 25.42 -5.96 6.43
N PHE A 55 24.62 -4.97 6.05
CA PHE A 55 23.43 -5.15 5.22
C PHE A 55 23.26 -4.00 4.23
N ARG A 56 22.38 -4.21 3.26
CA ARG A 56 21.92 -3.17 2.32
C ARG A 56 20.40 -3.21 2.24
N ILE A 57 19.79 -2.04 2.17
CA ILE A 57 18.36 -1.89 1.89
C ILE A 57 18.20 -1.56 0.41
N ILE A 58 17.36 -2.32 -0.27
CA ILE A 58 16.93 -2.03 -1.63
C ILE A 58 15.52 -1.47 -1.52
N PRO A 59 15.28 -0.21 -1.88
CA PRO A 59 13.94 0.37 -1.89
C PRO A 59 13.01 -0.40 -2.83
N GLY A 60 11.74 -0.44 -2.49
CA GLY A 60 10.70 -1.05 -3.29
C GLY A 60 9.50 -0.11 -3.48
N ILE A 61 8.53 -0.52 -4.29
CA ILE A 61 7.31 0.24 -4.49
C ILE A 61 6.29 -0.24 -3.46
N THR A 62 5.95 0.63 -2.52
CA THR A 62 4.94 0.33 -1.50
C THR A 62 3.54 0.28 -2.09
N SER A 63 2.67 -0.58 -1.54
CA SER A 63 1.31 -0.80 -2.06
C SER A 63 0.43 0.46 -2.04
N GLY A 64 0.63 1.39 -1.12
CA GLY A 64 -0.08 2.68 -1.10
C GLY A 64 0.30 3.61 -2.26
N ILE A 65 1.37 3.33 -2.98
CA ILE A 65 1.76 4.03 -4.21
C ILE A 65 1.50 3.14 -5.42
N GLY A 66 2.14 1.98 -5.50
CA GLY A 66 2.02 1.09 -6.65
C GLY A 66 0.63 0.50 -6.83
N GLY A 67 -0.03 0.11 -5.74
CA GLY A 67 -1.39 -0.44 -5.80
C GLY A 67 -2.42 0.56 -6.29
N LEU A 68 -2.30 1.82 -5.91
CA LEU A 68 -3.18 2.88 -6.40
C LEU A 68 -2.92 3.19 -7.88
N ALA A 69 -1.65 3.21 -8.31
CA ALA A 69 -1.30 3.37 -9.73
C ALA A 69 -1.91 2.25 -10.59
N TYR A 70 -1.82 1.00 -10.14
CA TYR A 70 -2.48 -0.14 -10.81
C TYR A 70 -4.00 -0.06 -10.77
N ALA A 71 -4.58 0.62 -9.79
CA ALA A 71 -6.01 0.89 -9.72
C ALA A 71 -6.45 2.09 -10.58
N GLY A 72 -5.53 2.80 -11.24
CA GLY A 72 -5.83 4.03 -11.96
C GLY A 72 -6.20 5.20 -11.04
N ILE A 73 -5.70 5.21 -9.80
CA ILE A 73 -5.95 6.27 -8.83
C ILE A 73 -4.64 7.00 -8.57
N PRO A 74 -4.49 8.26 -8.99
CA PRO A 74 -3.30 9.04 -8.70
C PRO A 74 -3.24 9.37 -7.21
N LEU A 75 -2.09 9.15 -6.57
CA LEU A 75 -1.92 9.47 -5.15
C LEU A 75 -1.99 10.97 -4.89
N THR A 76 -1.54 11.77 -5.85
CA THR A 76 -1.58 13.23 -5.85
C THR A 76 -2.09 13.76 -7.18
N HIS A 77 -2.82 14.85 -7.14
CA HIS A 77 -3.24 15.57 -8.35
C HIS A 77 -3.27 17.07 -8.06
N ARG A 78 -2.74 17.87 -8.98
CA ARG A 78 -2.57 19.32 -8.79
C ARG A 78 -3.85 20.02 -8.35
N ASP A 79 -5.01 19.59 -8.89
CA ASP A 79 -6.29 20.23 -8.65
C ASP A 79 -6.98 19.75 -7.36
N THR A 80 -6.51 18.68 -6.72
CA THR A 80 -7.21 18.07 -5.59
C THR A 80 -6.42 18.01 -4.29
N ASN A 81 -5.11 17.76 -4.36
CA ASN A 81 -4.32 17.61 -3.14
C ASN A 81 -2.82 17.83 -3.33
N HIS A 82 -2.24 18.52 -2.35
CA HIS A 82 -0.80 18.74 -2.23
C HIS A 82 -0.19 17.97 -1.07
N ALA A 83 -1.02 17.19 -0.35
CA ALA A 83 -0.59 16.38 0.79
C ALA A 83 -1.31 15.03 0.79
N VAL A 84 -0.62 14.02 1.29
CA VAL A 84 -1.13 12.65 1.49
C VAL A 84 -0.65 12.15 2.83
N THR A 85 -1.53 11.50 3.58
CA THR A 85 -1.18 10.82 4.81
C THR A 85 -1.21 9.31 4.60
N LEU A 86 -0.10 8.63 4.90
CA LEU A 86 0.00 7.17 4.90
C LEU A 86 -0.08 6.67 6.34
N VAL A 87 -1.03 5.79 6.63
CA VAL A 87 -1.24 5.25 7.98
C VAL A 87 -1.46 3.74 7.94
N THR A 88 -1.32 3.08 9.09
CA THR A 88 -1.70 1.68 9.27
C THR A 88 -3.02 1.58 10.05
N GLY A 89 -3.89 0.66 9.66
CA GLY A 89 -5.19 0.43 10.33
C GLY A 89 -5.11 -0.42 11.59
N HIS A 90 -3.94 -0.97 11.92
CA HIS A 90 -3.76 -1.75 13.15
C HIS A 90 -2.44 -1.38 13.86
N ASP A 91 -2.34 -1.68 15.14
CA ASP A 91 -1.12 -1.54 15.93
C ASP A 91 -0.13 -2.72 15.73
N ALA A 92 1.00 -2.69 16.44
CA ALA A 92 2.05 -3.71 16.37
C ALA A 92 1.59 -5.11 16.84
N ILE A 93 0.55 -5.19 17.64
CA ILE A 93 -0.03 -6.44 18.19
C ILE A 93 -1.30 -6.87 17.44
N GLY A 94 -1.68 -6.16 16.36
CA GLY A 94 -2.85 -6.49 15.55
C GLY A 94 -4.18 -6.04 16.15
N GLY A 95 -4.14 -5.17 17.16
CA GLY A 95 -5.30 -4.47 17.73
C GLY A 95 -5.72 -3.25 16.89
N ILE A 96 -6.71 -2.53 17.35
CA ILE A 96 -7.11 -1.24 16.77
C ILE A 96 -5.95 -0.27 16.96
N SER A 97 -5.57 0.42 15.88
CA SER A 97 -4.50 1.43 15.94
C SER A 97 -4.82 2.53 16.95
N THR A 98 -3.84 2.86 17.80
CA THR A 98 -3.91 3.98 18.76
C THR A 98 -3.74 5.36 18.11
N ILE A 99 -3.83 5.44 16.78
CA ILE A 99 -3.72 6.68 16.01
C ILE A 99 -4.85 7.64 16.42
N ASP A 100 -4.51 8.90 16.61
CA ASP A 100 -5.47 9.98 16.73
C ASP A 100 -6.13 10.27 15.35
N TRP A 101 -7.23 9.55 15.08
CA TRP A 101 -7.98 9.70 13.85
C TRP A 101 -8.57 11.09 13.65
N ALA A 102 -8.80 11.85 14.73
CA ALA A 102 -9.27 13.22 14.65
C ALA A 102 -8.21 14.15 14.06
N SER A 103 -6.96 14.00 14.46
CA SER A 103 -5.84 14.73 13.88
C SER A 103 -5.53 14.25 12.45
N ILE A 104 -5.54 12.93 12.19
CA ILE A 104 -5.35 12.38 10.85
C ILE A 104 -6.41 12.86 9.88
N SER A 105 -7.68 12.93 10.30
CA SER A 105 -8.78 13.45 9.48
C SER A 105 -8.51 14.84 8.90
N LYS A 106 -7.78 15.67 9.63
CA LYS A 106 -7.44 17.06 9.26
C LYS A 106 -6.09 17.21 8.60
N SER A 107 -5.25 16.17 8.60
CA SER A 107 -3.84 16.26 8.18
C SER A 107 -3.67 16.43 6.68
N ALA A 108 -4.51 15.79 5.86
CA ALA A 108 -4.42 15.82 4.41
C ALA A 108 -5.76 15.53 3.74
N PRO A 109 -5.98 16.05 2.51
CA PRO A 109 -7.16 15.72 1.70
C PRO A 109 -7.23 14.25 1.32
N VAL A 110 -6.09 13.57 1.22
CA VAL A 110 -5.99 12.15 0.84
C VAL A 110 -5.35 11.36 1.97
N ILE A 111 -6.03 10.29 2.40
CA ILE A 111 -5.54 9.34 3.39
C ILE A 111 -5.45 7.97 2.74
N VAL A 112 -4.29 7.32 2.88
CA VAL A 112 -4.06 5.95 2.43
C VAL A 112 -3.82 5.06 3.65
N ILE A 113 -4.62 4.00 3.79
CA ILE A 113 -4.62 3.16 4.99
C ILE A 113 -4.20 1.74 4.61
N TYR A 114 -3.08 1.31 5.18
CA TYR A 114 -2.58 -0.05 5.08
C TYR A 114 -3.26 -0.94 6.12
N MET A 115 -3.47 -2.21 5.79
CA MET A 115 -3.98 -3.23 6.74
C MET A 115 -5.29 -2.82 7.44
N ALA A 116 -6.17 -2.08 6.74
CA ALA A 116 -7.38 -1.50 7.30
C ALA A 116 -8.53 -2.50 7.45
N ILE A 117 -8.60 -3.55 6.64
CA ILE A 117 -9.82 -4.34 6.43
C ILE A 117 -10.40 -4.91 7.73
N LYS A 118 -9.54 -5.40 8.61
CA LYS A 118 -9.98 -5.99 9.91
C LYS A 118 -10.65 -4.97 10.83
N HIS A 119 -10.28 -3.71 10.74
CA HIS A 119 -10.75 -2.62 11.62
C HIS A 119 -11.45 -1.50 10.83
N LEU A 120 -11.88 -1.80 9.60
CA LEU A 120 -12.43 -0.81 8.68
C LEU A 120 -13.60 -0.01 9.28
N GLU A 121 -14.53 -0.70 9.93
CA GLU A 121 -15.69 -0.07 10.56
C GLU A 121 -15.30 0.95 11.64
N SER A 122 -14.39 0.58 12.53
CA SER A 122 -13.90 1.47 13.58
C SER A 122 -13.19 2.69 13.01
N ILE A 123 -12.37 2.49 11.96
CA ILE A 123 -11.64 3.57 11.28
C ILE A 123 -12.62 4.54 10.63
N VAL A 124 -13.59 4.02 9.88
CA VAL A 124 -14.62 4.81 9.20
C VAL A 124 -15.42 5.64 10.20
N ASN A 125 -15.91 5.00 11.28
CA ASN A 125 -16.65 5.70 12.33
C ASN A 125 -15.82 6.80 12.99
N SER A 126 -14.54 6.56 13.23
CA SER A 126 -13.63 7.57 13.78
C SER A 126 -13.42 8.76 12.84
N LEU A 127 -13.27 8.51 11.53
CA LEU A 127 -13.11 9.57 10.53
C LEU A 127 -14.40 10.39 10.34
N LEU A 128 -15.57 9.74 10.33
CA LEU A 128 -16.86 10.40 10.27
C LEU A 128 -17.11 11.26 11.52
N SER A 129 -16.84 10.71 12.70
CA SER A 129 -16.94 11.44 13.97
C SER A 129 -15.98 12.63 14.04
N ALA A 130 -14.84 12.56 13.36
CA ALA A 130 -13.88 13.64 13.21
C ALA A 130 -14.28 14.69 12.16
N GLY A 131 -15.45 14.56 11.52
CA GLY A 131 -16.01 15.54 10.60
C GLY A 131 -15.73 15.28 9.11
N ARG A 132 -15.21 14.11 8.73
CA ARG A 132 -15.17 13.74 7.31
C ARG A 132 -16.57 13.48 6.78
N LYS A 133 -16.78 13.76 5.50
CA LYS A 133 -18.11 13.72 4.88
C LYS A 133 -18.51 12.27 4.54
N HIS A 134 -19.78 11.91 4.74
CA HIS A 134 -20.32 10.61 4.35
C HIS A 134 -20.15 10.32 2.86
N ASN A 135 -20.30 11.32 2.00
CA ASN A 135 -20.15 11.19 0.54
C ASN A 135 -18.70 11.35 0.05
N GLU A 136 -17.73 11.36 0.94
CA GLU A 136 -16.32 11.48 0.54
C GLU A 136 -15.89 10.24 -0.26
N PRO A 137 -15.28 10.44 -1.45
CA PRO A 137 -14.86 9.32 -2.29
C PRO A 137 -13.86 8.41 -1.58
N MET A 138 -14.06 7.11 -1.71
CA MET A 138 -13.23 6.08 -1.12
C MET A 138 -13.06 4.92 -2.11
N ALA A 139 -11.89 4.29 -2.11
CA ALA A 139 -11.69 3.03 -2.82
C ALA A 139 -10.93 2.02 -1.96
N ILE A 140 -11.26 0.74 -2.18
CA ILE A 140 -10.55 -0.40 -1.59
C ILE A 140 -9.96 -1.21 -2.74
N VAL A 141 -8.64 -1.31 -2.79
CA VAL A 141 -7.92 -2.05 -3.82
C VAL A 141 -7.40 -3.34 -3.21
N SER A 142 -7.99 -4.46 -3.62
CA SER A 142 -7.60 -5.81 -3.19
C SER A 142 -6.69 -6.45 -4.23
N ASN A 143 -5.68 -7.21 -3.80
CA ASN A 143 -4.75 -7.93 -4.64
C ASN A 143 -4.12 -7.06 -5.76
N ALA A 144 -3.76 -5.83 -5.42
CA ALA A 144 -3.19 -4.87 -6.37
C ALA A 144 -2.04 -5.49 -7.19
N SER A 145 -1.99 -5.20 -8.48
CA SER A 145 -1.03 -5.72 -9.46
C SER A 145 -1.11 -7.23 -9.79
N LEU A 146 -2.04 -7.95 -9.19
CA LEU A 146 -2.26 -9.37 -9.49
C LEU A 146 -3.39 -9.56 -10.52
N PRO A 147 -3.45 -10.71 -11.22
CA PRO A 147 -4.53 -10.99 -12.19
C PRO A 147 -5.94 -10.94 -11.60
N ASN A 148 -6.07 -11.16 -10.30
CA ASN A 148 -7.33 -11.09 -9.56
C ASN A 148 -7.48 -9.78 -8.79
N GLN A 149 -6.83 -8.71 -9.23
CA GLN A 149 -7.02 -7.38 -8.67
C GLN A 149 -8.51 -7.01 -8.73
N PHE A 150 -9.02 -6.49 -7.62
CA PHE A 150 -10.38 -5.99 -7.50
C PHE A 150 -10.38 -4.61 -6.85
N VAL A 151 -11.16 -3.69 -7.41
CA VAL A 151 -11.31 -2.33 -6.88
C VAL A 151 -12.77 -2.08 -6.57
N LEU A 152 -13.07 -1.81 -5.31
CA LEU A 152 -14.36 -1.31 -4.87
C LEU A 152 -14.27 0.22 -4.79
N GLU A 153 -15.01 0.91 -5.65
CA GLU A 153 -15.25 2.35 -5.54
C GLU A 153 -16.52 2.58 -4.73
N THR A 154 -16.46 3.44 -3.73
CA THR A 154 -17.54 3.70 -2.78
C THR A 154 -17.38 5.09 -2.16
N SER A 155 -18.16 5.40 -1.13
CA SER A 155 -17.97 6.56 -0.28
C SER A 155 -17.67 6.15 1.17
N LEU A 156 -17.14 7.08 1.96
CA LEU A 156 -16.82 6.81 3.35
C LEU A 156 -18.03 6.31 4.15
N GLY A 157 -19.23 6.85 3.87
CA GLY A 157 -20.47 6.44 4.55
C GLY A 157 -21.08 5.14 4.06
N SER A 158 -20.81 4.72 2.80
CA SER A 158 -21.41 3.52 2.20
C SER A 158 -20.48 2.30 2.24
N CYS A 159 -19.19 2.51 2.51
CA CYS A 159 -18.16 1.51 2.33
C CYS A 159 -18.39 0.20 3.12
N MET A 160 -19.01 0.26 4.27
CA MET A 160 -19.28 -0.95 5.06
C MET A 160 -20.31 -1.83 4.38
N GLN A 161 -21.42 -1.26 3.92
CA GLN A 161 -22.46 -2.00 3.19
C GLN A 161 -21.91 -2.54 1.86
N ASP A 162 -21.21 -1.70 1.11
CA ASP A 162 -20.66 -2.07 -0.20
C ASP A 162 -19.59 -3.14 -0.08
N SER A 163 -18.73 -3.09 0.95
CA SER A 163 -17.69 -4.09 1.17
C SER A 163 -18.25 -5.47 1.55
N GLN A 164 -19.31 -5.53 2.33
CA GLN A 164 -19.98 -6.78 2.69
C GLN A 164 -20.57 -7.48 1.45
N ASN A 165 -21.06 -6.72 0.48
CA ASN A 165 -21.67 -7.22 -0.74
C ASN A 165 -20.66 -7.45 -1.89
N SER A 166 -19.37 -7.29 -1.63
CA SER A 166 -18.33 -7.27 -2.65
C SER A 166 -17.29 -8.38 -2.48
N LYS A 167 -16.32 -8.41 -3.40
CA LYS A 167 -15.17 -9.34 -3.37
C LYS A 167 -13.96 -8.80 -2.60
N VAL A 168 -14.14 -7.77 -1.76
CA VAL A 168 -13.05 -7.20 -0.96
C VAL A 168 -12.46 -8.25 -0.02
N LYS A 169 -11.15 -8.45 -0.12
CA LYS A 169 -10.38 -9.38 0.71
C LYS A 169 -8.97 -8.82 0.96
N ALA A 170 -8.38 -9.18 2.08
CA ALA A 170 -6.95 -8.94 2.29
C ALA A 170 -6.10 -9.83 1.34
N PRO A 171 -4.94 -9.33 0.86
CA PRO A 171 -4.37 -8.03 1.15
C PRO A 171 -5.06 -6.90 0.41
N SER A 172 -5.29 -5.77 1.07
CA SER A 172 -5.92 -4.61 0.45
C SER A 172 -5.31 -3.30 0.95
N ILE A 173 -5.39 -2.28 0.09
CA ILE A 173 -5.08 -0.90 0.42
C ILE A 173 -6.36 -0.07 0.33
N VAL A 174 -6.56 0.85 1.27
CA VAL A 174 -7.70 1.76 1.28
C VAL A 174 -7.20 3.17 0.97
N VAL A 175 -7.92 3.89 0.13
CA VAL A 175 -7.69 5.30 -0.15
C VAL A 175 -8.98 6.09 0.03
N ILE A 176 -8.89 7.23 0.70
CA ILE A 176 -10.00 8.15 0.97
C ILE A 176 -9.59 9.52 0.44
N GLY A 177 -10.44 10.16 -0.33
CA GLY A 177 -10.25 11.50 -0.84
C GLY A 177 -10.61 11.68 -2.31
N PRO A 178 -10.57 12.92 -2.80
CA PRO A 178 -11.06 13.30 -4.14
C PRO A 178 -10.31 12.64 -5.30
N VAL A 179 -9.08 12.16 -5.07
CA VAL A 179 -8.28 11.47 -6.09
C VAL A 179 -8.92 10.18 -6.60
N VAL A 180 -9.82 9.56 -5.84
CA VAL A 180 -10.56 8.35 -6.25
C VAL A 180 -11.39 8.61 -7.50
N ASN A 181 -11.95 9.80 -7.66
CA ASN A 181 -12.79 10.17 -8.83
C ASN A 181 -12.03 10.13 -10.17
N PHE A 182 -10.69 10.23 -10.15
CA PHE A 182 -9.90 10.14 -11.38
C PHE A 182 -9.86 8.74 -11.96
N ARG A 183 -10.19 7.70 -11.17
CA ARG A 183 -10.19 6.32 -11.64
C ARG A 183 -11.09 6.14 -12.88
N ASN A 184 -12.23 6.80 -12.95
CA ASN A 184 -13.12 6.71 -14.10
C ASN A 184 -12.43 7.04 -15.44
N MET A 185 -11.43 7.91 -15.43
CA MET A 185 -10.65 8.30 -16.60
C MET A 185 -9.32 7.54 -16.72
N LEU A 186 -8.77 7.08 -15.59
CA LEU A 186 -7.41 6.56 -15.53
C LEU A 186 -7.34 5.04 -15.30
N ASN A 187 -8.47 4.31 -15.41
CA ASN A 187 -8.51 2.85 -15.24
C ASN A 187 -7.91 2.12 -16.46
N TRP A 188 -6.63 2.26 -16.66
CA TRP A 188 -5.87 1.76 -17.81
C TRP A 188 -5.78 0.22 -17.88
N LEU A 189 -6.00 -0.50 -16.75
CA LEU A 189 -6.01 -1.97 -16.74
C LEU A 189 -7.32 -2.58 -17.23
N SER A 190 -8.43 -1.84 -17.27
CA SER A 190 -9.70 -2.34 -17.77
C SER A 190 -9.74 -2.42 -19.29
N GLU A 191 -8.93 -1.62 -19.96
CA GLU A 191 -8.71 -1.73 -21.39
C GLU A 191 -7.57 -2.73 -21.61
N VAL A 192 -7.88 -3.90 -22.16
CA VAL A 192 -6.82 -4.76 -22.73
C VAL A 192 -6.11 -3.91 -23.76
N PRO A 193 -4.83 -3.56 -23.58
CA PRO A 193 -4.11 -2.76 -24.55
C PRO A 193 -4.23 -3.48 -25.88
N LYS A 194 -4.84 -2.84 -26.89
CA LYS A 194 -4.65 -3.28 -28.28
C LYS A 194 -3.14 -3.41 -28.45
N PRO A 195 -2.61 -4.51 -29.01
CA PRO A 195 -1.19 -4.66 -29.16
C PRO A 195 -0.65 -3.38 -29.79
N ILE A 196 0.16 -2.67 -29.02
CA ILE A 196 0.87 -1.50 -29.52
C ILE A 196 1.64 -2.04 -30.71
N GLY A 197 1.35 -1.48 -31.89
CA GLY A 197 2.04 -1.86 -33.12
C GLY A 197 3.54 -1.89 -32.85
N LYS A 198 4.27 -2.70 -33.61
CA LYS A 198 5.72 -2.96 -33.41
C LYS A 198 6.42 -1.86 -32.61
N VAL A 199 6.85 -2.18 -31.38
CA VAL A 199 7.64 -1.26 -30.56
C VAL A 199 8.89 -0.93 -31.38
N GLU A 200 8.98 0.32 -31.87
CA GLU A 200 10.17 0.79 -32.55
C GLU A 200 11.34 0.73 -31.55
N THR A 201 12.35 -0.02 -31.88
CA THR A 201 13.55 -0.10 -31.07
C THR A 201 14.41 1.16 -31.30
N LEU A 202 15.33 1.43 -30.38
CA LEU A 202 16.33 2.49 -30.58
C LEU A 202 17.13 2.33 -31.88
N ALA A 203 17.24 1.12 -32.41
CA ALA A 203 17.86 0.84 -33.71
C ALA A 203 17.00 1.32 -34.88
N ASP A 204 15.67 1.15 -34.79
CA ASP A 204 14.73 1.64 -35.81
C ASP A 204 14.67 3.17 -35.87
N PHE A 205 14.88 3.85 -34.72
CA PHE A 205 14.98 5.30 -34.65
C PHE A 205 16.25 5.83 -35.34
N LYS A 206 17.40 5.17 -35.19
CA LYS A 206 18.66 5.58 -35.80
C LYS A 206 18.65 5.43 -37.32
N THR A 207 17.97 4.45 -37.85
CA THR A 207 17.83 4.26 -39.33
C THR A 207 16.94 5.30 -39.99
N LYS A 208 15.95 5.85 -39.28
CA LYS A 208 15.08 6.92 -39.80
C LYS A 208 15.73 8.32 -39.84
N GLN A 209 16.81 8.53 -39.09
CA GLN A 209 17.54 9.81 -39.08
C GLN A 209 18.74 9.83 -40.04
N ALA A 210 19.10 8.70 -40.65
CA ALA A 210 20.24 8.54 -41.53
C ALA A 210 19.87 8.47 -43.05
N GLY A 211 18.61 8.66 -43.38
CA GLY A 211 18.07 8.76 -44.74
C GLY A 211 17.36 10.08 -44.94
#